data_3d3b75a92564d85de79a195aa0a429fd
#
_entry.id   3d3b75a92564d85de79a195aa0a429fd
#
_cell.length_a   1.000
_cell.length_b   1.000
_cell.length_c   1.000
_cell.angle_alpha   90.00
_cell.angle_beta   90.00
_cell.angle_gamma   90.00
#
_symmetry.space_group_name_H-M   'P 1'
#
loop_
_entity.id
_entity.type
_entity.pdbx_description
1 polymer ?
#
loop_
_entity_poly.entity_id
_entity_poly.type
_entity_poly.pdbx_seq_one_letter_code
_entity_poly.pdbx_strand_id
1 'polypeptide(L)'
;MPVRAANVQTIGGDMLVNGMPAAVWALKFDMSVERVERAFRAYWDRIGLPTVGMTGARGRTMSGLDGVCQYVLELPAGQRGDTAHGVMSVMRLDPVGVQYAVPASVAALPGGRVLSDVESRDPGRVGRTWVIALPGRADEHAARYRDALARAGWRTMSGMTVPGSDDRRAPSVGLAMQKGNYKLDAVFAGKAGQATAVINVMESG
;
A
#
# COMPACT_ATOMS: atom_id res chain seq x y z
N MET A 1 -5.50 12.89 19.09
CA MET A 1 -6.29 11.65 18.97
C MET A 1 -7.38 11.64 20.03
N PRO A 2 -8.60 11.15 19.75
CA PRO A 2 -9.73 11.13 20.69
C PRO A 2 -9.53 10.16 21.86
N VAL A 3 -8.68 9.16 21.65
CA VAL A 3 -8.31 8.13 22.64
C VAL A 3 -6.80 7.99 22.63
N ARG A 4 -6.21 7.86 23.82
CA ARG A 4 -4.78 7.56 23.94
C ARG A 4 -4.53 6.12 23.48
N ALA A 5 -3.67 5.96 22.47
CA ALA A 5 -3.17 4.65 22.10
C ALA A 5 -2.12 4.20 23.14
N ALA A 6 -2.18 2.94 23.55
CA ALA A 6 -1.18 2.32 24.42
C ALA A 6 0.16 2.11 23.68
N ASN A 7 0.08 1.88 22.35
CA ASN A 7 1.26 1.83 21.49
C ASN A 7 0.93 2.46 20.12
N VAL A 8 1.92 3.15 19.56
CA VAL A 8 1.87 3.75 18.22
C VAL A 8 3.14 3.34 17.48
N GLN A 9 2.98 2.64 16.38
CA GLN A 9 4.08 2.25 15.50
C GLN A 9 3.89 2.89 14.13
N THR A 10 4.86 3.67 13.68
CA THR A 10 4.84 4.24 12.34
C THR A 10 5.06 3.13 11.30
N ILE A 11 4.13 3.01 10.36
CA ILE A 11 4.23 2.14 9.19
C ILE A 11 4.89 2.91 8.04
N GLY A 12 4.45 4.17 7.84
CA GLY A 12 5.02 5.11 6.90
C GLY A 12 4.72 6.53 7.38
N GLY A 13 5.75 7.31 7.68
CA GLY A 13 5.63 8.68 8.21
C GLY A 13 5.65 9.73 7.13
N ASP A 14 6.36 9.47 6.02
CA ASP A 14 6.45 10.33 4.84
C ASP A 14 6.18 9.50 3.59
N MET A 15 4.94 9.53 3.15
CA MET A 15 4.45 8.76 1.99
C MET A 15 3.77 9.67 0.98
N LEU A 16 3.81 9.24 -0.28
CA LEU A 16 2.94 9.76 -1.33
C LEU A 16 2.04 8.63 -1.82
N VAL A 17 0.74 8.87 -1.88
CA VAL A 17 -0.23 7.95 -2.46
C VAL A 17 -0.91 8.65 -3.63
N ASN A 18 -0.61 8.23 -4.86
CA ASN A 18 -1.06 8.89 -6.10
C ASN A 18 -0.74 10.39 -6.11
N GLY A 19 0.43 10.78 -5.61
CA GLY A 19 0.88 12.16 -5.51
C GLY A 19 0.32 12.95 -4.31
N MET A 20 -0.49 12.34 -3.47
CA MET A 20 -1.03 12.98 -2.26
C MET A 20 -0.21 12.57 -1.03
N PRO A 21 0.24 13.55 -0.21
CA PRO A 21 0.94 13.25 1.03
C PRO A 21 0.09 12.41 1.98
N ALA A 22 0.69 11.38 2.56
CA ALA A 22 0.03 10.47 3.47
C ALA A 22 0.97 10.01 4.60
N ALA A 23 0.38 9.62 5.72
CA ALA A 23 1.08 8.94 6.81
C ALA A 23 0.19 7.85 7.40
N VAL A 24 0.81 6.74 7.86
CA VAL A 24 0.12 5.55 8.34
C VAL A 24 0.76 5.05 9.63
N TRP A 25 -0.09 4.73 10.61
CA TRP A 25 0.33 4.17 11.90
C TRP A 25 -0.46 2.93 12.26
N ALA A 26 0.21 1.93 12.82
CA ALA A 26 -0.43 0.86 13.57
C ALA A 26 -0.64 1.33 15.01
N LEU A 27 -1.83 1.10 15.54
CA LEU A 27 -2.26 1.54 16.86
C LEU A 27 -2.68 0.35 17.70
N LYS A 28 -2.32 0.37 18.99
CA LYS A 28 -2.87 -0.53 20.00
C LYS A 28 -3.60 0.30 21.05
N PHE A 29 -4.79 -0.13 21.44
CA PHE A 29 -5.61 0.50 22.46
C PHE A 29 -5.90 -0.50 23.58
N ASP A 30 -5.82 -0.08 24.84
CA ASP A 30 -6.19 -0.87 26.02
C ASP A 30 -7.70 -0.72 26.30
N MET A 31 -8.49 -0.99 25.25
CA MET A 31 -9.96 -1.04 25.30
C MET A 31 -10.51 -1.82 24.11
N SER A 32 -11.75 -2.29 24.21
CA SER A 32 -12.40 -3.04 23.14
C SER A 32 -12.62 -2.21 21.86
N VAL A 33 -12.76 -2.89 20.74
CA VAL A 33 -13.04 -2.30 19.42
C VAL A 33 -14.26 -1.37 19.46
N GLU A 34 -15.33 -1.77 20.17
CA GLU A 34 -16.56 -0.99 20.30
C GLU A 34 -16.33 0.31 21.10
N ARG A 35 -15.48 0.28 22.09
CA ARG A 35 -15.14 1.48 22.86
C ARG A 35 -14.28 2.43 22.07
N VAL A 36 -13.31 1.92 21.32
CA VAL A 36 -12.49 2.73 20.40
C VAL A 36 -13.39 3.42 19.36
N GLU A 37 -14.22 2.65 18.65
CA GLU A 37 -15.14 3.20 17.64
C GLU A 37 -16.02 4.30 18.21
N ARG A 38 -16.67 4.04 19.35
CA ARG A 38 -17.56 4.99 20.01
C ARG A 38 -16.85 6.28 20.40
N ALA A 39 -15.63 6.17 20.92
CA ALA A 39 -14.83 7.33 21.31
C ALA A 39 -14.39 8.18 20.11
N PHE A 40 -14.02 7.55 18.99
CA PHE A 40 -13.70 8.27 17.75
C PHE A 40 -14.93 8.97 17.16
N ARG A 41 -16.10 8.28 17.10
CA ARG A 41 -17.35 8.91 16.66
C ARG A 41 -17.71 10.12 17.51
N ALA A 42 -17.79 9.94 18.82
CA ALA A 42 -18.13 11.03 19.75
C ALA A 42 -17.16 12.22 19.66
N TYR A 43 -15.89 11.98 19.42
CA TYR A 43 -14.92 13.05 19.24
C TYR A 43 -15.15 13.79 17.92
N TRP A 44 -15.27 13.08 16.81
CA TRP A 44 -15.47 13.68 15.50
C TRP A 44 -16.80 14.44 15.42
N ASP A 45 -17.89 13.87 15.96
CA ASP A 45 -19.19 14.54 16.06
C ASP A 45 -19.08 15.85 16.87
N ARG A 46 -18.35 15.83 18.01
CA ARG A 46 -18.17 17.01 18.86
C ARG A 46 -17.44 18.15 18.16
N ILE A 47 -16.49 17.84 17.28
CA ILE A 47 -15.73 18.85 16.51
C ILE A 47 -16.38 19.17 15.15
N GLY A 48 -17.56 18.61 14.89
CA GLY A 48 -18.30 18.85 13.66
C GLY A 48 -17.67 18.25 12.40
N LEU A 49 -16.88 17.17 12.56
CA LEU A 49 -16.20 16.53 11.44
C LEU A 49 -17.19 15.64 10.65
N PRO A 50 -17.38 15.86 9.33
CA PRO A 50 -18.16 14.93 8.51
C PRO A 50 -17.57 13.53 8.55
N THR A 51 -18.34 12.54 8.95
CA THR A 51 -17.86 11.17 9.15
C THR A 51 -18.70 10.14 8.43
N VAL A 52 -18.04 9.07 7.94
CA VAL A 52 -18.66 7.87 7.40
C VAL A 52 -18.05 6.66 8.10
N GLY A 53 -18.91 5.68 8.42
CA GLY A 53 -18.47 4.42 9.01
C GLY A 53 -19.09 3.23 8.30
N MET A 54 -18.30 2.18 8.11
CA MET A 54 -18.74 0.91 7.54
C MET A 54 -18.31 -0.24 8.45
N THR A 55 -19.20 -1.22 8.58
CA THR A 55 -18.89 -2.50 9.22
C THR A 55 -19.06 -3.61 8.19
N GLY A 56 -18.08 -4.46 8.04
CA GLY A 56 -18.08 -5.56 7.08
C GLY A 56 -17.29 -6.77 7.55
N ALA A 57 -17.17 -7.77 6.69
CA ALA A 57 -16.47 -9.02 7.00
C ALA A 57 -14.98 -8.81 7.40
N ARG A 58 -14.34 -7.74 6.93
CA ARG A 58 -12.95 -7.41 7.24
C ARG A 58 -12.77 -6.60 8.53
N GLY A 59 -13.85 -6.10 9.13
CA GLY A 59 -13.83 -5.27 10.32
C GLY A 59 -14.63 -4.00 10.17
N ARG A 60 -14.21 -2.96 10.88
CA ARG A 60 -14.85 -1.64 10.90
C ARG A 60 -13.90 -0.62 10.33
N THR A 61 -14.41 0.23 9.46
CA THR A 61 -13.69 1.38 8.89
C THR A 61 -14.47 2.64 9.21
N MET A 62 -13.78 3.64 9.71
CA MET A 62 -14.33 4.97 9.97
C MET A 62 -13.48 5.99 9.24
N SER A 63 -14.11 6.93 8.58
CA SER A 63 -13.44 8.03 7.88
C SER A 63 -14.03 9.36 8.32
N GLY A 64 -13.16 10.35 8.51
CA GLY A 64 -13.51 11.74 8.78
C GLY A 64 -12.76 12.67 7.84
N LEU A 65 -13.38 13.80 7.49
CA LEU A 65 -12.80 14.79 6.58
C LEU A 65 -12.70 16.13 7.31
N ASP A 66 -11.46 16.64 7.50
CA ASP A 66 -11.16 17.94 8.08
C ASP A 66 -10.46 18.82 7.04
N GLY A 67 -11.23 19.71 6.43
CA GLY A 67 -10.76 20.51 5.29
C GLY A 67 -10.25 19.60 4.17
N VAL A 68 -8.95 19.65 3.91
CA VAL A 68 -8.29 18.83 2.88
C VAL A 68 -7.69 17.53 3.46
N CYS A 69 -7.80 17.28 4.77
CA CYS A 69 -7.23 16.11 5.40
C CYS A 69 -8.29 15.03 5.62
N GLN A 70 -8.09 13.88 5.01
CA GLN A 70 -8.87 12.68 5.28
C GLN A 70 -8.19 11.83 6.34
N TYR A 71 -8.93 11.43 7.35
CA TYR A 71 -8.54 10.49 8.39
C TYR A 71 -9.29 9.19 8.18
N VAL A 72 -8.59 8.05 8.23
CA VAL A 72 -9.22 6.74 8.16
C VAL A 72 -8.70 5.88 9.30
N LEU A 73 -9.61 5.34 10.11
CA LEU A 73 -9.32 4.34 11.14
C LEU A 73 -9.92 3.01 10.71
N GLU A 74 -9.06 2.00 10.59
CA GLU A 74 -9.47 0.63 10.33
C GLU A 74 -9.24 -0.23 11.58
N LEU A 75 -10.28 -0.94 12.00
CA LEU A 75 -10.28 -1.87 13.12
C LEU A 75 -10.60 -3.26 12.56
N PRO A 76 -9.59 -4.15 12.37
CA PRO A 76 -9.78 -5.48 11.79
C PRO A 76 -10.81 -6.33 12.56
N ALA A 77 -11.49 -7.21 11.84
CA ALA A 77 -12.43 -8.17 12.42
C ALA A 77 -11.74 -9.22 13.30
N GLY A 78 -12.52 -9.93 14.11
CA GLY A 78 -12.05 -11.07 14.90
C GLY A 78 -11.36 -10.70 16.20
N GLN A 79 -11.20 -9.43 16.52
CA GLN A 79 -10.63 -9.00 17.80
C GLN A 79 -11.65 -9.19 18.94
N ARG A 80 -11.18 -9.67 20.08
CA ARG A 80 -12.00 -9.94 21.27
C ARG A 80 -11.30 -9.41 22.52
N GLY A 81 -12.09 -9.09 23.55
CA GLY A 81 -11.56 -8.62 24.84
C GLY A 81 -11.34 -7.10 24.88
N ASP A 82 -10.51 -6.68 25.84
CA ASP A 82 -10.27 -5.28 26.19
C ASP A 82 -9.02 -4.68 25.52
N THR A 83 -8.61 -5.26 24.41
CA THR A 83 -7.52 -4.73 23.59
C THR A 83 -7.95 -4.65 22.14
N ALA A 84 -7.79 -3.48 21.53
CA ALA A 84 -8.02 -3.30 20.11
C ALA A 84 -6.73 -2.92 19.37
N HIS A 85 -6.57 -3.44 18.17
CA HIS A 85 -5.54 -3.04 17.22
C HIS A 85 -6.21 -2.34 16.04
N GLY A 86 -5.58 -1.33 15.49
CA GLY A 86 -6.08 -0.62 14.34
C GLY A 86 -4.97 -0.03 13.49
N VAL A 87 -5.35 0.41 12.31
CA VAL A 87 -4.50 1.20 11.42
C VAL A 87 -5.15 2.56 11.24
N MET A 88 -4.40 3.61 11.50
CA MET A 88 -4.80 4.99 11.24
C MET A 88 -4.01 5.51 10.08
N SER A 89 -4.69 6.01 9.06
CA SER A 89 -4.07 6.76 7.98
C SER A 89 -4.60 8.19 7.93
N VAL A 90 -3.72 9.09 7.56
CA VAL A 90 -4.06 10.49 7.26
C VAL A 90 -3.55 10.79 5.87
N MET A 91 -4.39 11.33 5.02
CA MET A 91 -4.05 11.72 3.66
C MET A 91 -4.49 13.15 3.42
N ARG A 92 -3.63 13.92 2.80
CA ARG A 92 -3.92 15.26 2.33
C ARG A 92 -4.43 15.18 0.89
N LEU A 93 -5.68 15.56 0.65
CA LEU A 93 -6.38 15.36 -0.62
C LEU A 93 -6.08 16.43 -1.68
N ASP A 94 -5.47 17.55 -1.29
CA ASP A 94 -5.02 18.55 -2.26
C ASP A 94 -3.67 18.13 -2.88
N PRO A 95 -3.56 18.06 -4.21
CA PRO A 95 -2.30 17.72 -4.86
C PRO A 95 -1.29 18.83 -4.60
N VAL A 96 -0.17 18.48 -3.99
CA VAL A 96 1.01 19.35 -3.92
C VAL A 96 1.91 18.96 -5.07
N GLY A 97 2.53 19.91 -5.76
CA GLY A 97 3.54 19.62 -6.77
C GLY A 97 4.71 18.87 -6.12
N VAL A 98 4.62 17.55 -6.05
CA VAL A 98 5.56 16.69 -5.31
C VAL A 98 6.54 16.07 -6.26
N GLN A 99 7.82 16.19 -5.96
CA GLN A 99 8.87 15.44 -6.63
C GLN A 99 9.03 14.08 -5.96
N TYR A 100 8.91 13.01 -6.73
CA TYR A 100 9.17 11.64 -6.26
C TYR A 100 10.67 11.40 -6.05
N ALA A 101 11.05 10.77 -4.95
CA ALA A 101 12.44 10.40 -4.66
C ALA A 101 12.89 9.24 -5.57
N VAL A 102 12.00 8.27 -5.85
CA VAL A 102 12.24 7.22 -6.84
C VAL A 102 11.59 7.62 -8.17
N PRO A 103 12.37 8.09 -9.17
CA PRO A 103 11.82 8.47 -10.46
C PRO A 103 11.17 7.28 -11.17
N ALA A 104 10.05 7.49 -11.87
CA ALA A 104 9.41 6.46 -12.68
C ALA A 104 10.34 5.91 -13.80
N SER A 105 11.37 6.68 -14.17
CA SER A 105 12.38 6.27 -15.17
C SER A 105 13.40 5.26 -14.64
N VAL A 106 13.47 5.02 -13.32
CA VAL A 106 14.39 4.02 -12.74
C VAL A 106 14.09 2.63 -13.28
N ALA A 107 12.79 2.26 -13.34
CA ALA A 107 12.34 1.04 -13.99
C ALA A 107 11.16 1.39 -14.88
N ALA A 108 11.32 1.26 -16.20
CA ALA A 108 10.21 1.48 -17.12
C ALA A 108 9.06 0.53 -16.78
N LEU A 109 7.87 1.07 -16.54
CA LEU A 109 6.71 0.27 -16.18
C LEU A 109 6.19 -0.52 -17.37
N PRO A 110 5.62 -1.73 -17.20
CA PRO A 110 4.91 -2.42 -18.26
C PRO A 110 3.71 -1.58 -18.69
N GLY A 111 3.39 -1.62 -19.98
CA GLY A 111 2.21 -0.92 -20.51
C GLY A 111 0.94 -1.39 -19.79
N GLY A 112 0.09 -0.45 -19.40
CA GLY A 112 -1.15 -0.72 -18.68
C GLY A 112 -1.65 0.50 -17.92
N ARG A 113 -2.76 0.33 -17.18
CA ARG A 113 -3.34 1.40 -16.37
C ARG A 113 -2.82 1.33 -14.94
N VAL A 114 -2.11 2.34 -14.50
CA VAL A 114 -1.71 2.46 -13.09
C VAL A 114 -2.96 2.65 -12.23
N LEU A 115 -3.15 1.76 -11.26
CA LEU A 115 -4.24 1.77 -10.30
C LEU A 115 -3.84 2.46 -9.00
N SER A 116 -2.56 2.30 -8.61
CA SER A 116 -2.00 2.88 -7.40
C SER A 116 -0.52 3.13 -7.60
N ASP A 117 -0.04 4.22 -7.06
CA ASP A 117 1.36 4.68 -7.05
C ASP A 117 1.67 5.17 -5.63
N VAL A 118 2.46 4.40 -4.90
CA VAL A 118 2.79 4.68 -3.50
C VAL A 118 4.30 4.79 -3.37
N GLU A 119 4.77 5.92 -2.88
CA GLU A 119 6.17 6.12 -2.51
C GLU A 119 6.29 6.26 -0.99
N SER A 120 7.26 5.57 -0.39
CA SER A 120 7.74 5.82 0.97
C SER A 120 9.07 6.55 0.89
N ARG A 121 9.21 7.61 1.67
CA ARG A 121 10.44 8.43 1.78
C ARG A 121 11.02 8.38 3.18
N ASP A 122 10.54 7.46 4.01
CA ASP A 122 11.08 7.29 5.35
C ASP A 122 12.58 6.96 5.30
N PRO A 123 13.40 7.50 6.22
CA PRO A 123 14.83 7.26 6.25
C PRO A 123 15.18 5.77 6.26
N GLY A 124 16.03 5.34 5.34
CA GLY A 124 16.43 3.94 5.17
C GLY A 124 15.36 3.03 4.52
N ARG A 125 14.25 3.59 4.05
CA ARG A 125 13.14 2.86 3.41
C ARG A 125 12.59 3.60 2.19
N VAL A 126 13.45 4.25 1.43
CA VAL A 126 13.03 4.93 0.21
C VAL A 126 12.67 3.89 -0.83
N GLY A 127 11.42 3.91 -1.28
CA GLY A 127 10.92 2.96 -2.27
C GLY A 127 9.61 3.40 -2.88
N ARG A 128 9.29 2.83 -4.05
CA ARG A 128 8.07 3.16 -4.77
C ARG A 128 7.40 1.89 -5.29
N THR A 129 6.11 1.76 -5.05
CA THR A 129 5.30 0.60 -5.44
C THR A 129 4.18 1.03 -6.37
N TRP A 130 4.08 0.37 -7.51
CA TRP A 130 2.98 0.53 -8.45
C TRP A 130 2.10 -0.70 -8.48
N VAL A 131 0.80 -0.50 -8.56
CA VAL A 131 -0.19 -1.51 -8.91
C VAL A 131 -0.74 -1.18 -10.30
N ILE A 132 -0.63 -2.11 -11.24
CA ILE A 132 -0.93 -1.88 -12.64
C ILE A 132 -1.91 -2.93 -13.15
N ALA A 133 -3.02 -2.50 -13.73
CA ALA A 133 -3.92 -3.38 -14.48
C ALA A 133 -3.40 -3.58 -15.90
N LEU A 134 -3.31 -4.83 -16.32
CA LEU A 134 -2.76 -5.25 -17.61
C LEU A 134 -3.79 -6.10 -18.37
N PRO A 135 -4.01 -5.87 -19.68
CA PRO A 135 -4.81 -6.79 -20.49
C PRO A 135 -4.00 -8.03 -20.82
N GLY A 136 -4.64 -9.21 -20.85
CA GLY A 136 -4.00 -10.45 -21.26
C GLY A 136 -3.40 -11.27 -20.12
N ARG A 137 -2.38 -12.06 -20.40
CA ARG A 137 -1.83 -13.08 -19.49
C ARG A 137 -0.68 -12.55 -18.63
N ALA A 138 -0.68 -12.95 -17.36
CA ALA A 138 0.33 -12.53 -16.37
C ALA A 138 1.74 -13.01 -16.73
N ASP A 139 1.88 -14.27 -17.19
CA ASP A 139 3.16 -14.87 -17.58
C ASP A 139 3.81 -14.19 -18.78
N GLU A 140 3.01 -13.81 -19.79
CA GLU A 140 3.50 -13.07 -20.95
C GLU A 140 3.99 -11.67 -20.59
N HIS A 141 3.26 -10.97 -19.70
CA HIS A 141 3.68 -9.67 -19.20
C HIS A 141 4.95 -9.76 -18.36
N ALA A 142 5.06 -10.76 -17.48
CA ALA A 142 6.25 -11.00 -16.70
C ALA A 142 7.48 -11.25 -17.57
N ALA A 143 7.35 -12.11 -18.60
CA ALA A 143 8.43 -12.40 -19.53
C ALA A 143 8.89 -11.15 -20.29
N ARG A 144 7.96 -10.42 -20.91
CA ARG A 144 8.27 -9.17 -21.63
C ARG A 144 8.92 -8.13 -20.73
N TYR A 145 8.42 -8.00 -19.50
CA TYR A 145 8.94 -7.03 -18.54
C TYR A 145 10.36 -7.39 -18.08
N ARG A 146 10.62 -8.64 -17.73
CA ARG A 146 11.97 -9.15 -17.43
C ARG A 146 12.94 -8.83 -18.56
N ASP A 147 12.55 -9.11 -19.81
CA ASP A 147 13.42 -8.90 -20.95
C ASP A 147 13.69 -7.41 -21.22
N ALA A 148 12.69 -6.55 -20.98
CA ALA A 148 12.85 -5.10 -21.05
C ALA A 148 13.80 -4.57 -19.97
N LEU A 149 13.66 -5.04 -18.74
CA LEU A 149 14.55 -4.70 -17.63
C LEU A 149 15.98 -5.18 -17.89
N ALA A 150 16.15 -6.41 -18.40
CA ALA A 150 17.48 -6.93 -18.75
C ALA A 150 18.18 -6.06 -19.80
N ARG A 151 17.48 -5.62 -20.84
CA ARG A 151 18.01 -4.67 -21.84
C ARG A 151 18.35 -3.30 -21.23
N ALA A 152 17.65 -2.89 -20.17
CA ALA A 152 17.93 -1.66 -19.43
C ALA A 152 19.06 -1.81 -18.38
N GLY A 153 19.73 -2.97 -18.33
CA GLY A 153 20.88 -3.22 -17.44
C GLY A 153 20.51 -3.76 -16.05
N TRP A 154 19.26 -4.18 -15.84
CA TRP A 154 18.88 -4.90 -14.63
C TRP A 154 19.36 -6.35 -14.70
N ARG A 155 19.85 -6.87 -13.56
CA ARG A 155 20.32 -8.26 -13.42
C ARG A 155 19.34 -9.04 -12.55
N THR A 156 18.99 -10.24 -12.95
CA THR A 156 18.18 -11.13 -12.13
C THR A 156 18.93 -11.51 -10.87
N MET A 157 18.30 -11.34 -9.72
CA MET A 157 18.76 -11.90 -8.46
C MET A 157 18.32 -13.36 -8.41
N SER A 158 19.19 -14.28 -7.99
CA SER A 158 18.96 -15.73 -8.08
C SER A 158 17.56 -16.15 -7.61
N GLY A 159 16.82 -16.79 -8.50
CA GLY A 159 15.95 -17.90 -8.24
C GLY A 159 14.69 -17.67 -7.40
N MET A 160 13.85 -16.67 -7.69
CA MET A 160 12.46 -16.76 -7.20
C MET A 160 11.46 -16.82 -8.37
N THR A 161 11.34 -18.01 -8.97
CA THR A 161 10.04 -18.41 -9.50
C THR A 161 9.24 -18.83 -8.28
N VAL A 162 8.27 -18.06 -7.85
CA VAL A 162 7.29 -18.55 -6.85
C VAL A 162 6.33 -19.44 -7.64
N PRO A 163 6.40 -20.78 -7.50
CA PRO A 163 5.37 -21.63 -8.06
C PRO A 163 4.08 -21.23 -7.35
N GLY A 164 3.05 -20.90 -8.09
CA GLY A 164 1.70 -20.78 -7.54
C GLY A 164 1.33 -22.12 -6.92
N SER A 165 1.53 -22.28 -5.64
CA SER A 165 1.12 -23.45 -4.88
C SER A 165 -0.33 -23.26 -4.47
N ASP A 166 -1.23 -23.64 -5.32
CA ASP A 166 -2.56 -24.17 -5.04
C ASP A 166 -3.40 -24.11 -6.32
N ASP A 167 -4.01 -25.23 -6.70
CA ASP A 167 -4.92 -25.35 -7.85
C ASP A 167 -6.14 -24.39 -7.82
N ARG A 168 -6.27 -23.57 -6.79
CA ARG A 168 -7.35 -22.61 -6.59
C ARG A 168 -6.93 -21.14 -6.76
N ARG A 169 -5.63 -20.83 -6.88
CA ARG A 169 -5.16 -19.46 -7.10
C ARG A 169 -4.73 -19.28 -8.55
N ALA A 170 -5.03 -18.10 -9.10
CA ALA A 170 -4.54 -17.72 -10.41
C ALA A 170 -3.01 -17.84 -10.45
N PRO A 171 -2.41 -18.34 -11.54
CA PRO A 171 -0.98 -18.47 -11.67
C PRO A 171 -0.32 -17.10 -11.46
N SER A 172 0.73 -17.07 -10.65
CA SER A 172 1.51 -15.86 -10.40
C SER A 172 2.97 -16.07 -10.78
N VAL A 173 3.60 -15.02 -11.29
CA VAL A 173 5.03 -15.00 -11.65
C VAL A 173 5.71 -13.88 -10.90
N GLY A 174 6.76 -14.21 -10.15
CA GLY A 174 7.60 -13.27 -9.44
C GLY A 174 8.90 -12.97 -10.20
N LEU A 175 9.36 -11.73 -10.12
CA LEU A 175 10.66 -11.28 -10.60
C LEU A 175 11.38 -10.58 -9.46
N ALA A 176 12.68 -10.86 -9.29
CA ALA A 176 13.56 -10.12 -8.40
C ALA A 176 14.81 -9.70 -9.18
N MET A 177 15.07 -8.41 -9.27
CA MET A 177 16.14 -7.84 -10.10
C MET A 177 16.87 -6.72 -9.37
N GLN A 178 18.11 -6.43 -9.78
CA GLN A 178 18.94 -5.37 -9.22
C GLN A 178 19.65 -4.57 -10.31
N LYS A 179 19.78 -3.26 -10.10
CA LYS A 179 20.57 -2.35 -10.95
C LYS A 179 21.18 -1.26 -10.08
N GLY A 180 22.51 -1.24 -9.99
CA GLY A 180 23.20 -0.31 -9.08
C GLY A 180 22.74 -0.52 -7.64
N ASN A 181 22.32 0.56 -6.99
CA ASN A 181 21.75 0.58 -5.64
C ASN A 181 20.24 0.32 -5.59
N TYR A 182 19.59 0.04 -6.72
CA TYR A 182 18.15 -0.26 -6.75
C TYR A 182 17.89 -1.76 -6.79
N LYS A 183 16.92 -2.20 -5.97
CA LYS A 183 16.31 -3.54 -6.03
C LYS A 183 14.89 -3.41 -6.54
N LEU A 184 14.47 -4.35 -7.37
CA LEU A 184 13.13 -4.43 -7.92
C LEU A 184 12.56 -5.81 -7.64
N ASP A 185 11.36 -5.82 -7.04
CA ASP A 185 10.51 -6.99 -6.90
C ASP A 185 9.22 -6.75 -7.69
N ALA A 186 8.82 -7.71 -8.50
CA ALA A 186 7.56 -7.62 -9.22
C ALA A 186 6.78 -8.94 -9.14
N VAL A 187 5.47 -8.85 -8.96
CA VAL A 187 4.56 -9.99 -9.00
C VAL A 187 3.49 -9.72 -10.04
N PHE A 188 3.35 -10.64 -10.97
CA PHE A 188 2.29 -10.65 -11.97
C PHE A 188 1.31 -11.77 -11.63
N ALA A 189 0.05 -11.44 -11.45
CA ALA A 189 -1.00 -12.40 -11.14
C ALA A 189 -2.28 -12.06 -11.90
N GLY A 190 -3.09 -13.07 -12.20
CA GLY A 190 -4.38 -12.82 -12.86
C GLY A 190 -4.96 -14.05 -13.53
N LYS A 191 -6.22 -13.92 -13.91
CA LYS A 191 -6.93 -14.93 -14.71
C LYS A 191 -6.80 -14.59 -16.20
N ALA A 192 -7.17 -15.54 -17.06
CA ALA A 192 -7.17 -15.34 -18.51
C ALA A 192 -7.89 -14.03 -18.90
N GLY A 193 -7.21 -13.19 -19.68
CA GLY A 193 -7.74 -11.92 -20.18
C GLY A 193 -7.48 -10.68 -19.31
N GLN A 194 -7.11 -10.84 -18.02
CA GLN A 194 -6.80 -9.71 -17.15
C GLN A 194 -5.73 -10.09 -16.13
N ALA A 195 -4.64 -9.36 -16.13
CA ALA A 195 -3.56 -9.50 -15.16
C ALA A 195 -3.42 -8.22 -14.31
N THR A 196 -2.81 -8.37 -13.15
CA THR A 196 -2.38 -7.27 -12.29
C THR A 196 -0.89 -7.45 -12.01
N ALA A 197 -0.13 -6.38 -12.13
CA ALA A 197 1.26 -6.34 -11.68
C ALA A 197 1.35 -5.48 -10.42
N VAL A 198 2.11 -5.96 -9.44
CA VAL A 198 2.61 -5.17 -8.32
C VAL A 198 4.12 -5.06 -8.51
N ILE A 199 4.64 -3.87 -8.68
CA ILE A 199 6.05 -3.60 -8.91
C ILE A 199 6.55 -2.70 -7.79
N ASN A 200 7.56 -3.16 -7.09
CA ASN A 200 8.20 -2.42 -6.00
C ASN A 200 9.67 -2.18 -6.37
N VAL A 201 10.10 -0.93 -6.27
CA VAL A 201 11.51 -0.52 -6.43
C VAL A 201 11.97 0.12 -5.13
N MET A 202 13.05 -0.36 -4.59
CA MET A 202 13.65 0.16 -3.36
C MET A 202 15.09 0.60 -3.62
N GLU A 203 15.48 1.71 -3.04
CA GLU A 203 16.87 2.11 -2.94
C GLU A 203 17.53 1.34 -1.80
N SER A 204 18.65 0.65 -2.10
CA SER A 204 19.47 0.00 -1.08
C SER A 204 20.41 1.06 -0.52
N GLY A 205 20.28 1.38 0.76
CA GLY A 205 21.21 2.22 1.49
C GLY A 205 22.60 1.60 1.59
#